data_7fb047349b96d816c41d23aaa72e757b
#
_entry.id   7fb047349b96d816c41d23aaa72e757b
#
_cell.length_a   1.000
_cell.length_b   1.000
_cell.length_c   1.000
_cell.angle_alpha   90.00
_cell.angle_beta   90.00
_cell.angle_gamma   90.00
#
_symmetry.space_group_name_H-M   'P 1'
#
loop_
_entity.id
_entity.type
_entity.pdbx_description
1 polymer ?
#
loop_
_entity_poly.entity_id
_entity_poly.type
_entity_poly.pdbx_seq_one_letter_code
_entity_poly.pdbx_strand_id
1 'polypeptide(L)'
;MTTTGQRFLFLKRLAYGQKAKKIDWMLSLTMILFALFFIAYGFYLLTNDINFGIILLVFGIISILMARKDINTYRGTIKVKNYWLLIHIQRMIGAYIAALTAFLVVNNNYLPPLVAWLLPTVILTPLIFYWSIKKAVKIVPK
;
A
#
# COMPACT_ATOMS: atom_id res chain seq x y z
N MET A 1 7.67 -15.07 34.71
CA MET A 1 8.71 -14.32 33.99
C MET A 1 8.99 -14.81 32.57
N THR A 2 8.26 -15.79 32.06
CA THR A 2 8.47 -16.39 30.72
C THR A 2 7.63 -15.77 29.57
N THR A 3 6.63 -14.97 29.86
CA THR A 3 5.68 -14.48 28.86
C THR A 3 6.20 -13.33 28.00
N THR A 4 7.03 -12.45 28.54
CA THR A 4 7.55 -11.28 27.80
C THR A 4 8.64 -11.67 26.80
N GLY A 5 9.52 -12.59 27.17
CA GLY A 5 10.56 -13.10 26.28
C GLY A 5 10.02 -13.93 25.12
N GLN A 6 9.02 -14.76 25.38
CA GLN A 6 8.37 -15.56 24.33
C GLN A 6 7.55 -14.68 23.36
N ARG A 7 6.87 -13.64 23.84
CA ARG A 7 6.21 -12.66 22.98
C ARG A 7 7.21 -11.91 22.09
N PHE A 8 8.36 -11.54 22.65
CA PHE A 8 9.41 -10.86 21.90
C PHE A 8 10.02 -11.77 20.82
N LEU A 9 10.27 -13.06 21.15
CA LEU A 9 10.75 -14.06 20.19
C LEU A 9 9.69 -14.39 19.12
N PHE A 10 8.42 -14.43 19.50
CA PHE A 10 7.30 -14.64 18.57
C PHE A 10 7.16 -13.47 17.61
N LEU A 11 7.21 -12.22 18.09
CA LEU A 11 7.22 -11.02 17.28
C LEU A 11 8.47 -10.93 16.39
N LYS A 12 9.63 -11.39 16.90
CA LYS A 12 10.86 -11.49 16.11
C LYS A 12 10.74 -12.56 15.00
N ARG A 13 10.11 -13.70 15.27
CA ARG A 13 9.79 -14.71 14.24
C ARG A 13 8.81 -14.21 13.20
N LEU A 14 7.77 -13.47 13.61
CA LEU A 14 6.82 -12.83 12.69
C LEU A 14 7.48 -11.75 11.83
N ALA A 15 8.49 -11.05 12.38
CA ALA A 15 9.23 -10.03 11.64
C ALA A 15 10.30 -10.60 10.70
N TYR A 16 10.85 -11.78 11.02
CA TYR A 16 12.06 -12.31 10.36
C TYR A 16 11.88 -13.61 9.57
N GLY A 17 10.71 -14.25 9.58
CA GLY A 17 10.70 -15.58 9.05
C GLY A 17 9.39 -16.22 8.64
N GLN A 18 8.32 -15.50 8.46
CA GLN A 18 7.19 -16.09 7.77
C GLN A 18 7.52 -16.21 6.29
N LYS A 19 7.87 -17.44 5.87
CA LYS A 19 7.83 -17.78 4.45
C LYS A 19 6.43 -17.46 3.94
N ALA A 20 6.35 -16.65 2.88
CA ALA A 20 5.09 -16.30 2.25
C ALA A 20 4.29 -17.57 1.96
N LYS A 21 3.06 -17.62 2.42
CA LYS A 21 2.15 -18.73 2.14
C LYS A 21 1.72 -18.67 0.67
N LYS A 22 1.30 -19.79 0.11
CA LYS A 22 0.74 -19.82 -1.27
C LYS A 22 -0.38 -18.80 -1.47
N ILE A 23 -1.17 -18.54 -0.43
CA ILE A 23 -2.25 -17.53 -0.42
C ILE A 23 -1.69 -16.12 -0.64
N ASP A 24 -0.56 -15.76 -0.02
CA ASP A 24 0.05 -14.44 -0.15
C ASP A 24 0.51 -14.20 -1.61
N TRP A 25 1.06 -15.21 -2.24
CA TRP A 25 1.42 -15.18 -3.66
C TRP A 25 0.21 -15.07 -4.58
N MET A 26 -0.87 -15.80 -4.28
CA MET A 26 -2.11 -15.71 -5.05
C MET A 26 -2.72 -14.30 -4.94
N LEU A 27 -2.75 -13.72 -3.74
CA LEU A 27 -3.26 -12.37 -3.52
C LEU A 27 -2.44 -11.33 -4.30
N SER A 28 -1.10 -11.40 -4.22
CA SER A 28 -0.24 -10.47 -4.96
C SER A 28 -0.38 -10.62 -6.47
N LEU A 29 -0.53 -11.84 -6.97
CA LEU A 29 -0.77 -12.09 -8.39
C LEU A 29 -2.11 -11.52 -8.84
N THR A 30 -3.16 -11.73 -8.05
CA THR A 30 -4.49 -11.17 -8.31
C THR A 30 -4.44 -9.64 -8.33
N MET A 31 -3.72 -8.99 -7.38
CA MET A 31 -3.51 -7.55 -7.39
C MET A 31 -2.83 -7.06 -8.68
N ILE A 32 -1.82 -7.78 -9.17
CA ILE A 32 -1.13 -7.43 -10.42
C ILE A 32 -2.08 -7.53 -11.61
N LEU A 33 -2.88 -8.59 -11.69
CA LEU A 33 -3.86 -8.77 -12.78
C LEU A 33 -4.89 -7.62 -12.80
N PHE A 34 -5.46 -7.27 -11.64
CA PHE A 34 -6.37 -6.13 -11.53
C PHE A 34 -5.68 -4.79 -11.86
N ALA A 35 -4.43 -4.60 -11.45
CA ALA A 35 -3.68 -3.40 -11.77
C ALA A 35 -3.45 -3.26 -13.28
N LEU A 36 -3.09 -4.35 -13.97
CA LEU A 36 -2.94 -4.36 -15.42
C LEU A 36 -4.26 -4.09 -16.14
N PHE A 37 -5.35 -4.68 -15.65
CA PHE A 37 -6.70 -4.40 -16.15
C PHE A 37 -7.06 -2.92 -16.01
N PHE A 38 -6.80 -2.32 -14.84
CA PHE A 38 -7.07 -0.90 -14.60
C PHE A 38 -6.25 0.01 -15.51
N ILE A 39 -4.98 -0.33 -15.76
CA ILE A 39 -4.13 0.44 -16.67
C ILE A 39 -4.66 0.32 -18.10
N ALA A 40 -4.93 -0.89 -18.59
CA ALA A 40 -5.44 -1.11 -19.94
C ALA A 40 -6.79 -0.40 -20.15
N TYR A 41 -7.71 -0.56 -19.22
CA TYR A 41 -9.02 0.08 -19.29
C TYR A 41 -8.95 1.60 -19.10
N GLY A 42 -8.04 2.09 -18.26
CA GLY A 42 -7.77 3.51 -18.10
C GLY A 42 -7.26 4.15 -19.38
N PHE A 43 -6.35 3.50 -20.11
CA PHE A 43 -5.92 3.95 -21.43
C PHE A 43 -7.06 3.96 -22.43
N TYR A 44 -7.88 2.93 -22.46
CA TYR A 44 -9.05 2.87 -23.34
C TYR A 44 -10.02 4.02 -23.07
N LEU A 45 -10.29 4.37 -21.81
CA LEU A 45 -11.14 5.50 -21.47
C LEU A 45 -10.54 6.84 -21.90
N LEU A 46 -9.22 7.02 -21.77
CA LEU A 46 -8.55 8.24 -22.20
C LEU A 46 -8.61 8.44 -23.72
N THR A 47 -8.56 7.37 -24.51
CA THR A 47 -8.72 7.47 -25.98
C THR A 47 -10.15 7.88 -26.39
N ASN A 48 -11.12 7.75 -25.47
CA ASN A 48 -12.50 8.20 -25.67
C ASN A 48 -12.82 9.53 -24.95
N ASP A 49 -11.81 10.31 -24.61
CA ASP A 49 -11.92 11.62 -23.93
C ASP A 49 -12.60 11.56 -22.54
N ILE A 50 -12.59 10.40 -21.90
CA ILE A 50 -13.17 10.21 -20.56
C ILE A 50 -12.10 10.39 -19.50
N ASN A 51 -12.12 11.52 -18.79
CA ASN A 51 -11.15 11.87 -17.74
C ASN A 51 -11.08 10.88 -16.57
N PHE A 52 -12.09 10.04 -16.39
CA PHE A 52 -12.10 8.99 -15.37
C PHE A 52 -10.97 7.96 -15.59
N GLY A 53 -10.46 7.81 -16.82
CA GLY A 53 -9.30 6.98 -17.14
C GLY A 53 -8.05 7.35 -16.34
N ILE A 54 -7.85 8.64 -16.02
CA ILE A 54 -6.71 9.10 -15.20
C ILE A 54 -6.75 8.46 -13.81
N ILE A 55 -7.93 8.39 -13.19
CA ILE A 55 -8.11 7.79 -11.86
C ILE A 55 -7.69 6.32 -11.90
N LEU A 56 -8.16 5.58 -12.90
CA LEU A 56 -7.81 4.16 -13.06
C LEU A 56 -6.31 3.95 -13.28
N LEU A 57 -5.66 4.80 -14.07
CA LEU A 57 -4.21 4.74 -14.28
C LEU A 57 -3.44 4.96 -12.98
N VAL A 58 -3.81 5.98 -12.20
CA VAL A 58 -3.16 6.27 -10.92
C VAL A 58 -3.31 5.09 -9.95
N PHE A 59 -4.51 4.54 -9.80
CA PHE A 59 -4.75 3.39 -8.93
C PHE A 59 -4.04 2.12 -9.45
N GLY A 60 -4.00 1.90 -10.76
CA GLY A 60 -3.27 0.79 -11.37
C GLY A 60 -1.77 0.87 -11.08
N ILE A 61 -1.16 2.04 -11.24
CA ILE A 61 0.27 2.26 -10.93
C ILE A 61 0.55 2.04 -9.45
N ILE A 62 -0.25 2.62 -8.56
CA ILE A 62 -0.10 2.45 -7.10
C ILE A 62 -0.21 0.97 -6.73
N SER A 63 -1.16 0.22 -7.32
CA SER A 63 -1.34 -1.21 -7.07
C SER A 63 -0.12 -2.03 -7.50
N ILE A 64 0.51 -1.70 -8.64
CA ILE A 64 1.75 -2.37 -9.09
C ILE A 64 2.90 -2.08 -8.11
N LEU A 65 3.06 -0.84 -7.68
CA LEU A 65 4.11 -0.47 -6.73
C LEU A 65 3.95 -1.20 -5.39
N MET A 66 2.71 -1.34 -4.91
CA MET A 66 2.42 -2.09 -3.69
C MET A 66 2.69 -3.59 -3.86
N ALA A 67 2.22 -4.21 -4.96
CA ALA A 67 2.46 -5.61 -5.25
C ALA A 67 3.96 -5.91 -5.38
N ARG A 68 4.73 -5.04 -6.04
CA ARG A 68 6.20 -5.16 -6.13
C ARG A 68 6.86 -5.11 -4.75
N LYS A 69 6.38 -4.26 -3.86
CA LYS A 69 6.87 -4.17 -2.48
C LYS A 69 6.57 -5.47 -1.71
N ASP A 70 5.37 -6.03 -1.87
CA ASP A 70 4.98 -7.30 -1.23
C ASP A 70 5.85 -8.45 -1.73
N ILE A 71 6.10 -8.56 -3.04
CA ILE A 71 6.99 -9.58 -3.62
C ILE A 71 8.42 -9.45 -3.07
N ASN A 72 8.96 -8.24 -2.97
CA ASN A 72 10.28 -8.00 -2.39
C ASN A 72 10.34 -8.42 -0.91
N THR A 73 9.24 -8.21 -0.19
CA THR A 73 9.08 -8.66 1.20
C THR A 73 9.10 -10.19 1.29
N TYR A 74 8.39 -10.88 0.39
CA TYR A 74 8.33 -12.35 0.35
C TYR A 74 9.68 -12.98 -0.02
N ARG A 75 10.53 -12.26 -0.75
CA ARG A 75 11.91 -12.69 -1.08
C ARG A 75 12.91 -12.48 0.06
N GLY A 76 12.47 -11.99 1.22
CA GLY A 76 13.31 -11.83 2.40
C GLY A 76 14.27 -10.64 2.39
N THR A 77 14.06 -9.65 1.52
CA THR A 77 14.90 -8.44 1.41
C THR A 77 14.61 -7.39 2.49
N ILE A 78 14.00 -7.77 3.60
CA ILE A 78 13.63 -6.83 4.67
C ILE A 78 14.86 -6.47 5.49
N LYS A 79 15.29 -5.21 5.41
CA LYS A 79 16.43 -4.66 6.16
C LYS A 79 16.03 -3.76 7.34
N VAL A 80 14.80 -3.85 7.81
CA VAL A 80 14.26 -2.94 8.82
C VAL A 80 13.78 -3.71 10.03
N LYS A 81 14.29 -3.35 11.21
CA LYS A 81 14.00 -4.05 12.48
C LYS A 81 12.53 -3.95 12.92
N ASN A 82 11.89 -2.82 12.65
CA ASN A 82 10.51 -2.53 13.04
C ASN A 82 9.53 -2.59 11.85
N TYR A 83 9.76 -3.52 10.94
CA TYR A 83 8.96 -3.69 9.72
C TYR A 83 7.46 -3.87 10.00
N TRP A 84 7.10 -4.62 11.04
CA TRP A 84 5.71 -4.80 11.44
C TRP A 84 5.02 -3.46 11.76
N LEU A 85 5.68 -2.60 12.53
CA LEU A 85 5.14 -1.28 12.87
C LEU A 85 4.94 -0.41 11.62
N LEU A 86 5.89 -0.46 10.69
CA LEU A 86 5.79 0.29 9.44
C LEU A 86 4.63 -0.18 8.56
N ILE A 87 4.43 -1.49 8.43
CA ILE A 87 3.29 -2.05 7.70
C ILE A 87 1.97 -1.64 8.38
N HIS A 88 1.92 -1.73 9.71
CA HIS A 88 0.72 -1.35 10.44
C HIS A 88 0.36 0.11 10.19
N ILE A 89 1.32 1.03 10.31
CA ILE A 89 1.13 2.45 10.03
C ILE A 89 0.67 2.67 8.58
N GLN A 90 1.32 2.04 7.61
CA GLN A 90 0.97 2.17 6.20
C GLN A 90 -0.46 1.70 5.91
N ARG A 91 -0.87 0.58 6.49
CA ARG A 91 -2.23 0.03 6.32
C ARG A 91 -3.29 0.90 6.98
N MET A 92 -3.01 1.42 8.18
CA MET A 92 -3.92 2.34 8.88
C MET A 92 -4.14 3.63 8.09
N ILE A 93 -3.06 4.25 7.61
CA ILE A 93 -3.16 5.48 6.81
C ILE A 93 -3.82 5.18 5.46
N GLY A 94 -3.52 4.04 4.82
CA GLY A 94 -4.19 3.62 3.59
C GLY A 94 -5.71 3.47 3.75
N ALA A 95 -6.16 2.85 4.84
CA ALA A 95 -7.57 2.76 5.18
C ALA A 95 -8.20 4.14 5.42
N TYR A 96 -7.47 5.05 6.08
CA TYR A 96 -7.91 6.42 6.29
C TYR A 96 -8.04 7.21 4.97
N ILE A 97 -7.08 7.05 4.05
CA ILE A 97 -7.17 7.62 2.69
C ILE A 97 -8.44 7.13 2.00
N ALA A 98 -8.70 5.82 2.03
CA ALA A 98 -9.87 5.24 1.38
C ALA A 98 -11.18 5.78 1.97
N ALA A 99 -11.29 5.86 3.30
CA ALA A 99 -12.45 6.41 3.99
C ALA A 99 -12.67 7.89 3.66
N LEU A 100 -11.60 8.69 3.67
CA LEU A 100 -11.67 10.13 3.35
C LEU A 100 -12.04 10.35 1.88
N THR A 101 -11.48 9.55 0.97
CA THR A 101 -11.85 9.59 -0.45
C THR A 101 -13.32 9.26 -0.65
N ALA A 102 -13.82 8.18 -0.03
CA ALA A 102 -15.22 7.81 -0.12
C ALA A 102 -16.13 8.92 0.41
N PHE A 103 -15.78 9.50 1.56
CA PHE A 103 -16.52 10.62 2.15
C PHE A 103 -16.57 11.83 1.20
N LEU A 104 -15.42 12.23 0.64
CA LEU A 104 -15.35 13.37 -0.28
C LEU A 104 -16.13 13.11 -1.56
N VAL A 105 -16.05 11.91 -2.13
CA VAL A 105 -16.76 11.56 -3.38
C VAL A 105 -18.28 11.58 -3.19
N VAL A 106 -18.76 11.02 -2.06
CA VAL A 106 -20.21 10.95 -1.78
C VAL A 106 -20.80 12.32 -1.44
N ASN A 107 -20.03 13.17 -0.73
CA ASN A 107 -20.51 14.50 -0.30
C ASN A 107 -20.07 15.63 -1.25
N ASN A 108 -19.56 15.29 -2.42
CA ASN A 108 -19.01 16.27 -3.36
C ASN A 108 -20.09 17.00 -4.16
N ASN A 109 -20.33 18.26 -3.82
CA ASN A 109 -21.22 19.15 -4.56
C ASN A 109 -20.47 20.26 -5.33
N TYR A 110 -19.17 20.44 -5.09
CA TYR A 110 -18.42 21.61 -5.58
C TYR A 110 -17.12 21.29 -6.32
N LEU A 111 -16.51 20.12 -6.09
CA LEU A 111 -15.22 19.76 -6.66
C LEU A 111 -15.37 18.92 -7.94
N PRO A 112 -14.49 19.10 -8.93
CA PRO A 112 -14.42 18.16 -10.04
C PRO A 112 -14.22 16.72 -9.54
N PRO A 113 -14.90 15.72 -10.13
CA PRO A 113 -14.81 14.33 -9.66
C PRO A 113 -13.36 13.82 -9.54
N LEU A 114 -12.51 14.17 -10.49
CA LEU A 114 -11.09 13.81 -10.49
C LEU A 114 -10.37 14.30 -9.22
N VAL A 115 -10.64 15.56 -8.82
CA VAL A 115 -10.02 16.15 -7.63
C VAL A 115 -10.52 15.45 -6.37
N ALA A 116 -11.81 15.19 -6.24
CA ALA A 116 -12.38 14.49 -5.08
C ALA A 116 -11.78 13.08 -4.90
N TRP A 117 -11.49 12.39 -5.99
CA TRP A 117 -10.86 11.07 -5.96
C TRP A 117 -9.36 11.08 -5.60
N LEU A 118 -8.60 12.02 -6.15
CA LEU A 118 -7.14 12.02 -6.05
C LEU A 118 -6.60 12.86 -4.90
N LEU A 119 -7.33 13.89 -4.44
CA LEU A 119 -6.86 14.84 -3.43
C LEU A 119 -6.39 14.18 -2.13
N PRO A 120 -7.16 13.24 -1.50
CA PRO A 120 -6.69 12.60 -0.27
C PRO A 120 -5.42 11.78 -0.50
N THR A 121 -5.33 11.11 -1.64
CA THR A 121 -4.16 10.30 -1.99
C THR A 121 -2.92 11.17 -2.18
N VAL A 122 -3.02 12.29 -2.88
CA VAL A 122 -1.90 13.20 -3.15
C VAL A 122 -1.39 13.85 -1.86
N ILE A 123 -2.28 14.20 -0.92
CA ILE A 123 -1.89 14.84 0.35
C ILE A 123 -1.30 13.82 1.33
N LEU A 124 -1.94 12.65 1.48
CA LEU A 124 -1.59 11.70 2.54
C LEU A 124 -0.47 10.74 2.13
N THR A 125 -0.23 10.51 0.84
CA THR A 125 0.86 9.63 0.39
C THR A 125 2.25 10.17 0.76
N PRO A 126 2.59 11.45 0.57
CA PRO A 126 3.87 12.00 1.05
C PRO A 126 4.04 11.88 2.57
N LEU A 127 2.95 12.00 3.34
CA LEU A 127 2.96 11.84 4.78
C LEU A 127 3.32 10.40 5.20
N ILE A 128 2.80 9.40 4.48
CA ILE A 128 3.18 8.00 4.68
C ILE A 128 4.67 7.80 4.44
N PHE A 129 5.20 8.33 3.33
CA PHE A 129 6.61 8.23 3.00
C PHE A 129 7.49 8.89 4.08
N TYR A 130 7.15 10.10 4.47
CA TYR A 130 7.87 10.83 5.52
C TYR A 130 7.91 10.06 6.84
N TRP A 131 6.77 9.57 7.31
CA TRP A 131 6.70 8.82 8.57
C TRP A 131 7.34 7.44 8.47
N SER A 132 7.23 6.77 7.34
CA SER A 132 7.86 5.47 7.10
C SER A 132 9.39 5.59 7.14
N ILE A 133 9.95 6.62 6.54
CA ILE A 133 11.41 6.87 6.57
C ILE A 133 11.86 7.27 7.97
N LYS A 134 11.14 8.19 8.62
CA LYS A 134 11.49 8.68 9.96
C LYS A 134 11.42 7.58 11.04
N LYS A 135 10.48 6.64 10.91
CA LYS A 135 10.29 5.54 11.89
C LYS A 135 11.04 4.26 11.53
N ALA A 136 11.65 4.18 10.34
CA ALA A 136 12.41 3.01 9.92
C ALA A 136 13.72 2.89 10.71
N VAL A 137 13.85 1.85 11.51
CA VAL A 137 15.10 1.49 12.19
C VAL A 137 15.86 0.50 11.33
N LYS A 138 16.95 0.93 10.70
CA LYS A 138 17.79 0.06 9.87
C LYS A 138 18.51 -0.98 10.76
N ILE A 139 18.60 -2.21 10.26
CA ILE A 139 19.42 -3.23 10.87
C ILE A 139 20.86 -2.92 10.49
N VAL A 140 21.66 -2.56 11.48
CA VAL A 140 23.13 -2.46 11.31
C VAL A 140 23.68 -3.88 11.45
N PRO A 141 24.31 -4.47 10.43
CA PRO A 141 25.01 -5.73 10.59
C PRO A 141 26.18 -5.52 11.57
N LYS A 142 26.23 -6.34 12.61
CA LYS A 142 27.41 -6.45 13.47
C LYS A 142 28.47 -7.26 12.76
#